data_2cb95d5ec835177cc839d9400f809ebe
#
_entry.id   2cb95d5ec835177cc839d9400f809ebe
#
_cell.length_a   1.000
_cell.length_b   1.000
_cell.length_c   1.000
_cell.angle_alpha   90.00
_cell.angle_beta   90.00
_cell.angle_gamma   90.00
#
_symmetry.space_group_name_H-M   'P 1'
#
loop_
_entity.id
_entity.type
_entity.pdbx_description
1 polymer ?
#
loop_
_entity_poly.entity_id
_entity_poly.type
_entity_poly.pdbx_seq_one_letter_code
_entity_poly.pdbx_strand_id
1 'polypeptide(L)'
;DTEKMIWDLYRAGVDALIVQDMGLLELNLPPIPLHASTQMDNRTSQKVRFLAEAGFRQVVLARELSLVEIGNIHHACPDVPLEVFVHGALCVSYSGQCYVSQACFGRSANRGECAQFCRLAFDMIDADGKSIVRNKHLLSLKDLNQSEELEQLLDAGASSFKIEGRLKDVSYVKNVTAAYRQKLDAIFARRPEYVRASSGTCNFEFKPQLDKSFSRGFTHYFLHGRDKEIFSFDTPKSLGEEMGTVKEIRGNYLTVAGLKSFNNGD
;
A
#
# COMPACT_ATOMS: atom_id res chain seq x y z
N ASP A 1 -22.22 20.06 2.66
CA ASP A 1 -21.54 19.33 3.76
C ASP A 1 -20.06 19.12 3.48
N THR A 2 -19.65 18.70 2.27
CA THR A 2 -18.24 18.46 1.88
C THR A 2 -17.42 19.74 1.94
N GLU A 3 -17.90 20.85 1.38
CA GLU A 3 -17.22 22.14 1.41
C GLU A 3 -16.95 22.60 2.85
N LYS A 4 -17.96 22.52 3.72
CA LYS A 4 -17.82 22.85 5.15
C LYS A 4 -16.75 21.98 5.82
N MET A 5 -16.75 20.66 5.56
CA MET A 5 -15.74 19.75 6.11
C MET A 5 -14.32 20.13 5.66
N ILE A 6 -14.13 20.51 4.41
CA ILE A 6 -12.83 20.95 3.88
C ILE A 6 -12.36 22.23 4.58
N TRP A 7 -13.24 23.20 4.77
CA TRP A 7 -12.92 24.41 5.53
C TRP A 7 -12.59 24.12 7.00
N ASP A 8 -13.27 23.17 7.63
CA ASP A 8 -12.99 22.78 9.02
C ASP A 8 -11.62 22.09 9.12
N LEU A 9 -11.25 21.22 8.15
CA LEU A 9 -9.92 20.59 8.07
C LEU A 9 -8.81 21.64 7.85
N TYR A 10 -9.04 22.61 6.96
CA TYR A 10 -8.10 23.70 6.72
C TYR A 10 -7.85 24.53 7.99
N ARG A 11 -8.91 24.89 8.74
CA ARG A 11 -8.80 25.61 10.01
C ARG A 11 -8.12 24.78 11.10
N ALA A 12 -8.24 23.46 11.04
CA ALA A 12 -7.54 22.55 11.93
C ALA A 12 -6.04 22.38 11.59
N GLY A 13 -5.54 23.01 10.50
CA GLY A 13 -4.14 23.01 10.13
C GLY A 13 -3.69 21.76 9.35
N VAL A 14 -4.61 21.12 8.59
CA VAL A 14 -4.25 20.03 7.69
C VAL A 14 -3.44 20.58 6.51
N ASP A 15 -2.31 19.93 6.18
CA ASP A 15 -1.36 20.42 5.17
C ASP A 15 -1.85 20.23 3.74
N ALA A 16 -2.59 19.15 3.45
CA ALA A 16 -3.11 18.83 2.13
C ALA A 16 -4.29 17.87 2.21
N LEU A 17 -5.07 17.77 1.12
CA LEU A 17 -6.17 16.82 0.98
C LEU A 17 -5.88 15.84 -0.17
N ILE A 18 -6.03 14.56 0.10
CA ILE A 18 -6.04 13.52 -0.95
C ILE A 18 -7.48 13.36 -1.42
N VAL A 19 -7.73 13.65 -2.69
CA VAL A 19 -9.08 13.65 -3.25
C VAL A 19 -9.18 12.73 -4.47
N GLN A 20 -10.37 12.19 -4.68
CA GLN A 20 -10.70 11.34 -5.82
C GLN A 20 -11.66 12.04 -6.78
N ASP A 21 -12.64 12.76 -6.25
CA ASP A 21 -13.74 13.33 -7.01
C ASP A 21 -13.36 14.71 -7.55
N MET A 22 -13.32 14.84 -8.89
CA MET A 22 -13.01 16.10 -9.58
C MET A 22 -14.07 17.18 -9.32
N GLY A 23 -15.29 16.81 -8.95
CA GLY A 23 -16.35 17.76 -8.59
C GLY A 23 -16.01 18.66 -7.40
N LEU A 24 -14.98 18.26 -6.60
CA LEU A 24 -14.46 19.12 -5.53
C LEU A 24 -13.87 20.43 -6.06
N LEU A 25 -13.35 20.45 -7.28
CA LEU A 25 -12.76 21.65 -7.88
C LEU A 25 -13.79 22.73 -8.20
N GLU A 26 -15.08 22.37 -8.25
CA GLU A 26 -16.19 23.30 -8.46
C GLU A 26 -16.69 23.94 -7.15
N LEU A 27 -16.15 23.53 -5.99
CA LEU A 27 -16.51 24.09 -4.70
C LEU A 27 -15.65 25.30 -4.36
N ASN A 28 -16.16 26.15 -3.46
CA ASN A 28 -15.38 27.25 -2.88
C ASN A 28 -14.40 26.69 -1.84
N LEU A 29 -13.20 26.32 -2.30
CA LEU A 29 -12.18 25.68 -1.45
C LEU A 29 -11.27 26.73 -0.79
N PRO A 30 -10.79 26.44 0.44
CA PRO A 30 -9.66 27.19 1.01
C PRO A 30 -8.39 26.97 0.20
N PRO A 31 -7.34 27.78 0.39
CA PRO A 31 -6.06 27.62 -0.30
C PRO A 31 -5.24 26.44 0.27
N ILE A 32 -5.82 25.24 0.21
CA ILE A 32 -5.21 23.99 0.65
C ILE A 32 -4.72 23.17 -0.55
N PRO A 33 -3.50 22.62 -0.52
CA PRO A 33 -3.00 21.75 -1.58
C PRO A 33 -3.89 20.51 -1.77
N LEU A 34 -4.17 20.16 -3.04
CA LEU A 34 -4.90 18.95 -3.40
C LEU A 34 -3.95 17.92 -3.99
N HIS A 35 -4.00 16.70 -3.49
CA HIS A 35 -3.26 15.54 -4.00
C HIS A 35 -4.23 14.57 -4.66
N ALA A 36 -3.92 14.17 -5.89
CA ALA A 36 -4.77 13.24 -6.64
C ALA A 36 -4.64 11.83 -6.06
N SER A 37 -5.76 11.25 -5.65
CA SER A 37 -5.80 9.89 -5.10
C SER A 37 -5.41 8.85 -6.15
N THR A 38 -4.76 7.75 -5.72
CA THR A 38 -4.57 6.55 -6.56
C THR A 38 -5.89 6.01 -7.12
N GLN A 39 -7.02 6.27 -6.46
CA GLN A 39 -8.35 5.87 -6.92
C GLN A 39 -8.84 6.64 -8.16
N MET A 40 -8.10 7.64 -8.62
CA MET A 40 -8.35 8.31 -9.91
C MET A 40 -7.72 7.56 -11.09
N ASP A 41 -7.14 6.38 -10.87
CA ASP A 41 -6.53 5.54 -11.91
C ASP A 41 -5.35 6.25 -12.62
N ASN A 42 -4.37 6.68 -11.84
CA ASN A 42 -3.24 7.49 -12.31
C ASN A 42 -2.13 6.61 -12.89
N ARG A 43 -2.32 6.12 -14.13
CA ARG A 43 -1.42 5.16 -14.80
C ARG A 43 -0.68 5.73 -16.01
N THR A 44 -1.01 6.91 -16.48
CA THR A 44 -0.44 7.46 -17.71
C THR A 44 0.07 8.88 -17.50
N SER A 45 1.08 9.27 -18.28
CA SER A 45 1.60 10.65 -18.27
C SER A 45 0.54 11.68 -18.67
N GLN A 46 -0.36 11.33 -19.60
CA GLN A 46 -1.47 12.21 -20.00
C GLN A 46 -2.40 12.49 -18.81
N LYS A 47 -2.73 11.45 -18.03
CA LYS A 47 -3.56 11.62 -16.83
C LYS A 47 -2.87 12.48 -15.78
N VAL A 48 -1.59 12.24 -15.53
CA VAL A 48 -0.80 13.01 -14.55
C VAL A 48 -0.70 14.48 -14.97
N ARG A 49 -0.44 14.77 -16.24
CA ARG A 49 -0.41 16.12 -16.77
C ARG A 49 -1.76 16.82 -16.63
N PHE A 50 -2.84 16.16 -17.02
CA PHE A 50 -4.20 16.69 -16.87
C PHE A 50 -4.50 17.07 -15.41
N LEU A 51 -4.13 16.21 -14.44
CA LEU A 51 -4.35 16.49 -13.04
C LEU A 51 -3.50 17.67 -12.53
N ALA A 52 -2.25 17.78 -12.96
CA ALA A 52 -1.40 18.91 -12.61
C ALA A 52 -1.96 20.23 -13.19
N GLU A 53 -2.40 20.23 -14.44
CA GLU A 53 -3.05 21.38 -15.10
C GLU A 53 -4.39 21.75 -14.41
N ALA A 54 -5.12 20.76 -13.89
CA ALA A 54 -6.33 21.00 -13.08
C ALA A 54 -6.05 21.52 -11.66
N GLY A 55 -4.77 21.67 -11.26
CA GLY A 55 -4.35 22.28 -9.98
C GLY A 55 -3.95 21.32 -8.88
N PHE A 56 -3.86 20.01 -9.15
CA PHE A 56 -3.32 19.06 -8.18
C PHE A 56 -1.81 19.27 -8.02
N ARG A 57 -1.36 19.33 -6.76
CA ARG A 57 0.03 19.57 -6.39
C ARG A 57 0.89 18.31 -6.33
N GLN A 58 0.27 17.15 -6.18
CA GLN A 58 0.93 15.85 -6.11
C GLN A 58 -0.01 14.78 -6.67
N VAL A 59 0.54 13.75 -7.27
CA VAL A 59 -0.24 12.64 -7.83
C VAL A 59 0.21 11.31 -7.21
N VAL A 60 -0.74 10.59 -6.59
CA VAL A 60 -0.53 9.24 -6.09
C VAL A 60 -0.73 8.27 -7.25
N LEU A 61 0.34 7.65 -7.70
CA LEU A 61 0.32 6.72 -8.82
C LEU A 61 -0.43 5.43 -8.49
N ALA A 62 -0.90 4.76 -9.53
CA ALA A 62 -1.49 3.43 -9.41
C ALA A 62 -0.42 2.41 -8.98
N ARG A 63 -0.81 1.44 -8.13
CA ARG A 63 0.10 0.41 -7.59
C ARG A 63 0.61 -0.57 -8.64
N GLU A 64 -0.09 -0.68 -9.76
CA GLU A 64 0.15 -1.63 -10.85
C GLU A 64 1.30 -1.23 -11.78
N LEU A 65 1.89 -0.05 -11.57
CA LEU A 65 2.96 0.46 -12.44
C LEU A 65 4.30 -0.21 -12.14
N SER A 66 5.04 -0.47 -13.21
CA SER A 66 6.46 -0.86 -13.16
C SER A 66 7.38 0.35 -12.99
N LEU A 67 8.65 0.11 -12.61
CA LEU A 67 9.69 1.15 -12.55
C LEU A 67 9.81 1.93 -13.86
N VAL A 68 9.75 1.22 -14.99
CA VAL A 68 9.84 1.83 -16.33
C VAL A 68 8.66 2.78 -16.58
N GLU A 69 7.44 2.38 -16.22
CA GLU A 69 6.25 3.21 -16.39
C GLU A 69 6.28 4.44 -15.47
N ILE A 70 6.74 4.28 -14.22
CA ILE A 70 6.94 5.41 -13.28
C ILE A 70 7.96 6.40 -13.86
N GLY A 71 9.11 5.90 -14.33
CA GLY A 71 10.15 6.71 -14.97
C GLY A 71 9.65 7.46 -16.21
N ASN A 72 8.86 6.81 -17.07
CA ASN A 72 8.25 7.43 -18.23
C ASN A 72 7.26 8.56 -17.86
N ILE A 73 6.49 8.37 -16.79
CA ILE A 73 5.58 9.41 -16.26
C ILE A 73 6.39 10.58 -15.74
N HIS A 74 7.42 10.34 -14.93
CA HIS A 74 8.29 11.39 -14.39
C HIS A 74 8.97 12.17 -15.52
N HIS A 75 9.56 11.47 -16.49
CA HIS A 75 10.21 12.12 -17.63
C HIS A 75 9.25 13.04 -18.43
N ALA A 76 7.99 12.62 -18.59
CA ALA A 76 6.97 13.39 -19.29
C ALA A 76 6.39 14.55 -18.45
N CYS A 77 6.49 14.48 -17.13
CA CYS A 77 5.93 15.44 -16.17
C CYS A 77 6.93 15.68 -15.02
N PRO A 78 8.13 16.23 -15.29
CA PRO A 78 9.22 16.29 -14.31
C PRO A 78 8.93 17.19 -13.10
N ASP A 79 8.05 18.18 -13.27
CA ASP A 79 7.69 19.13 -12.23
C ASP A 79 6.56 18.65 -11.32
N VAL A 80 5.98 17.48 -11.59
CA VAL A 80 4.88 16.93 -10.80
C VAL A 80 5.41 15.96 -9.75
N PRO A 81 5.26 16.25 -8.45
CA PRO A 81 5.60 15.32 -7.39
C PRO A 81 4.79 14.02 -7.51
N LEU A 82 5.50 12.89 -7.58
CA LEU A 82 4.88 11.57 -7.69
C LEU A 82 4.96 10.82 -6.36
N GLU A 83 3.82 10.33 -5.89
CA GLU A 83 3.73 9.47 -4.71
C GLU A 83 3.47 8.03 -5.13
N VAL A 84 4.23 7.09 -4.56
CA VAL A 84 4.09 5.66 -4.81
C VAL A 84 3.84 4.89 -3.53
N PHE A 85 2.99 3.85 -3.60
CA PHE A 85 2.86 2.92 -2.48
C PHE A 85 4.10 2.02 -2.41
N VAL A 86 4.61 1.84 -1.20
CA VAL A 86 5.82 1.04 -0.97
C VAL A 86 5.61 -0.13 0.00
N HIS A 87 4.53 -0.11 0.81
CA HIS A 87 4.28 -1.16 1.79
C HIS A 87 2.80 -1.35 2.11
N GLY A 88 2.43 -2.60 2.41
CA GLY A 88 1.15 -2.99 2.98
C GLY A 88 0.17 -3.61 2.00
N ALA A 89 -1.10 -3.63 2.35
CA ALA A 89 -2.11 -4.39 1.64
C ALA A 89 -2.32 -3.95 0.19
N LEU A 90 -2.31 -4.92 -0.72
CA LEU A 90 -2.64 -4.73 -2.13
C LEU A 90 -4.13 -4.94 -2.40
N CYS A 91 -4.64 -4.23 -3.40
CA CYS A 91 -5.94 -4.46 -4.00
C CYS A 91 -5.79 -5.35 -5.24
N VAL A 92 -6.64 -6.37 -5.41
CA VAL A 92 -6.63 -7.24 -6.59
C VAL A 92 -7.15 -6.53 -7.83
N SER A 93 -7.97 -5.51 -7.64
CA SER A 93 -8.51 -4.70 -8.73
C SER A 93 -7.56 -3.57 -9.10
N TYR A 94 -7.63 -3.11 -10.34
CA TYR A 94 -6.96 -1.88 -10.75
C TYR A 94 -7.40 -0.70 -9.88
N SER A 95 -6.48 0.23 -9.66
CA SER A 95 -6.69 1.38 -8.79
C SER A 95 -7.96 2.18 -9.18
N GLY A 96 -8.87 2.35 -8.22
CA GLY A 96 -10.14 3.06 -8.41
C GLY A 96 -11.24 2.30 -9.16
N GLN A 97 -11.03 1.07 -9.61
CA GLN A 97 -11.95 0.34 -10.48
C GLN A 97 -12.64 -0.86 -9.81
N CYS A 98 -12.86 -0.82 -8.50
CA CYS A 98 -13.57 -1.88 -7.77
C CYS A 98 -14.94 -1.43 -7.29
N TYR A 99 -15.99 -2.08 -7.78
CA TYR A 99 -17.39 -1.79 -7.43
C TYR A 99 -18.08 -2.96 -6.69
N VAL A 100 -17.33 -4.02 -6.35
CA VAL A 100 -17.87 -5.23 -5.71
C VAL A 100 -18.52 -4.91 -4.37
N SER A 101 -17.87 -4.06 -3.55
CA SER A 101 -18.44 -3.68 -2.25
C SER A 101 -19.79 -2.97 -2.39
N GLN A 102 -19.96 -2.14 -3.41
CA GLN A 102 -21.23 -1.46 -3.67
C GLN A 102 -22.29 -2.44 -4.20
N ALA A 103 -21.93 -3.27 -5.17
CA ALA A 103 -22.85 -4.20 -5.81
C ALA A 103 -23.36 -5.28 -4.84
N CYS A 104 -22.46 -5.83 -3.99
CA CYS A 104 -22.79 -6.97 -3.15
C CYS A 104 -23.20 -6.58 -1.71
N PHE A 105 -22.78 -5.43 -1.21
CA PHE A 105 -22.91 -5.07 0.21
C PHE A 105 -23.46 -3.67 0.45
N GLY A 106 -23.81 -2.90 -0.58
CA GLY A 106 -24.28 -1.53 -0.46
C GLY A 106 -23.23 -0.55 0.11
N ARG A 107 -21.94 -0.89 0.10
CA ARG A 107 -20.82 -0.14 0.66
C ARG A 107 -19.88 0.33 -0.44
N SER A 108 -19.45 1.58 -0.39
CA SER A 108 -18.53 2.10 -1.41
C SER A 108 -17.06 1.96 -1.00
N ALA A 109 -16.33 1.09 -1.69
CA ALA A 109 -14.88 0.94 -1.49
C ALA A 109 -14.13 2.25 -1.79
N ASN A 110 -14.58 3.02 -2.78
CA ASN A 110 -14.01 4.30 -3.15
C ASN A 110 -14.26 5.41 -2.10
N ARG A 111 -15.23 5.19 -1.20
CA ARG A 111 -15.51 6.07 -0.06
C ARG A 111 -14.95 5.53 1.27
N GLY A 112 -13.99 4.60 1.20
CA GLY A 112 -13.34 4.03 2.38
C GLY A 112 -14.06 2.83 3.01
N GLU A 113 -15.18 2.35 2.47
CA GLU A 113 -16.01 1.28 3.05
C GLU A 113 -15.82 -0.07 2.35
N CYS A 114 -14.59 -0.40 1.95
CA CYS A 114 -14.28 -1.67 1.32
C CYS A 114 -14.68 -2.86 2.19
N ALA A 115 -15.52 -3.75 1.65
CA ALA A 115 -15.96 -4.97 2.34
C ALA A 115 -14.91 -6.09 2.33
N GLN A 116 -13.76 -5.89 1.65
CA GLN A 116 -12.68 -6.87 1.49
C GLN A 116 -13.16 -8.21 0.89
N PHE A 117 -14.12 -8.16 -0.02
CA PHE A 117 -14.67 -9.34 -0.72
C PHE A 117 -13.55 -10.24 -1.29
N CYS A 118 -12.48 -9.65 -1.85
CA CYS A 118 -11.34 -10.38 -2.38
C CYS A 118 -10.56 -11.21 -1.34
N ARG A 119 -10.89 -11.09 -0.05
CA ARG A 119 -10.26 -11.87 1.04
C ARG A 119 -11.11 -13.06 1.48
N LEU A 120 -12.30 -13.22 0.92
CA LEU A 120 -13.15 -14.39 1.17
C LEU A 120 -12.58 -15.63 0.47
N ALA A 121 -13.01 -16.80 0.94
CA ALA A 121 -12.73 -18.05 0.26
C ALA A 121 -13.76 -18.28 -0.86
N PHE A 122 -13.30 -18.84 -1.97
CA PHE A 122 -14.08 -19.12 -3.17
C PHE A 122 -13.84 -20.54 -3.65
N ASP A 123 -14.86 -21.09 -4.29
CA ASP A 123 -14.73 -22.26 -5.15
C ASP A 123 -14.54 -21.81 -6.60
N MET A 124 -13.66 -22.49 -7.32
CA MET A 124 -13.51 -22.33 -8.78
C MET A 124 -14.11 -23.55 -9.47
N ILE A 125 -15.05 -23.32 -10.35
CA ILE A 125 -15.68 -24.34 -11.18
C ILE A 125 -15.48 -24.00 -12.65
N ASP A 126 -15.34 -25.02 -13.51
CA ASP A 126 -15.27 -24.83 -14.96
C ASP A 126 -16.66 -24.64 -15.58
N ALA A 127 -16.71 -24.48 -16.91
CA ALA A 127 -17.94 -24.27 -17.65
C ALA A 127 -18.92 -25.47 -17.58
N ASP A 128 -18.41 -26.66 -17.31
CA ASP A 128 -19.19 -27.89 -17.18
C ASP A 128 -19.65 -28.15 -15.74
N GLY A 129 -19.38 -27.23 -14.81
CA GLY A 129 -19.74 -27.32 -13.40
C GLY A 129 -18.80 -28.20 -12.57
N LYS A 130 -17.67 -28.63 -13.11
CA LYS A 130 -16.67 -29.42 -12.40
C LYS A 130 -15.83 -28.53 -11.50
N SER A 131 -15.67 -28.94 -10.24
CA SER A 131 -14.82 -28.21 -9.28
C SER A 131 -13.35 -28.36 -9.65
N ILE A 132 -12.67 -27.21 -9.86
CA ILE A 132 -11.23 -27.11 -10.08
C ILE A 132 -10.51 -26.89 -8.74
N VAL A 133 -10.99 -25.94 -7.93
CA VAL A 133 -10.43 -25.60 -6.61
C VAL A 133 -11.59 -25.30 -5.66
N ARG A 134 -11.46 -25.72 -4.39
CA ARG A 134 -12.47 -25.45 -3.36
C ARG A 134 -11.87 -24.72 -2.17
N ASN A 135 -12.66 -23.81 -1.62
CA ASN A 135 -12.41 -23.11 -0.35
C ASN A 135 -11.01 -22.48 -0.28
N LYS A 136 -10.61 -21.74 -1.32
CA LYS A 136 -9.33 -21.02 -1.38
C LYS A 136 -9.54 -19.51 -1.53
N HIS A 137 -8.61 -18.73 -1.03
CA HIS A 137 -8.64 -17.27 -1.11
C HIS A 137 -8.10 -16.78 -2.47
N LEU A 138 -8.80 -17.17 -3.55
CA LEU A 138 -8.33 -17.05 -4.93
C LEU A 138 -8.00 -15.61 -5.38
N LEU A 139 -8.62 -14.60 -4.75
CA LEU A 139 -8.40 -13.19 -5.04
C LEU A 139 -7.53 -12.48 -4.00
N SER A 140 -7.04 -13.21 -2.99
CA SER A 140 -6.22 -12.62 -1.92
C SER A 140 -4.78 -12.44 -2.37
N LEU A 141 -4.32 -11.20 -2.45
CA LEU A 141 -2.92 -10.88 -2.74
C LEU A 141 -2.05 -10.92 -1.48
N LYS A 142 -0.77 -11.21 -1.68
CA LYS A 142 0.33 -10.91 -0.74
C LYS A 142 0.37 -9.40 -0.47
N ASP A 143 1.11 -9.00 0.55
CA ASP A 143 1.30 -7.60 0.88
C ASP A 143 2.52 -7.03 0.12
N LEU A 144 2.41 -5.76 -0.29
CA LEU A 144 3.48 -5.05 -0.95
C LEU A 144 4.66 -4.82 0.01
N ASN A 145 5.88 -5.04 -0.47
CA ASN A 145 7.10 -4.65 0.22
C ASN A 145 8.15 -4.20 -0.80
N GLN A 146 8.39 -2.89 -0.86
CA GLN A 146 9.36 -2.24 -1.74
C GLN A 146 10.55 -1.70 -0.95
N SER A 147 10.81 -2.24 0.23
CA SER A 147 11.83 -1.69 1.12
C SER A 147 13.25 -1.79 0.56
N GLU A 148 13.52 -2.77 -0.31
CA GLU A 148 14.80 -2.92 -1.00
C GLU A 148 14.88 -2.10 -2.31
N GLU A 149 13.74 -1.62 -2.82
CA GLU A 149 13.60 -0.97 -4.12
C GLU A 149 13.57 0.57 -4.03
N LEU A 150 13.73 1.13 -2.82
CA LEU A 150 13.56 2.57 -2.57
C LEU A 150 14.48 3.44 -3.42
N GLU A 151 15.74 3.01 -3.63
CA GLU A 151 16.69 3.74 -4.46
C GLU A 151 16.27 3.75 -5.92
N GLN A 152 15.83 2.61 -6.45
CA GLN A 152 15.33 2.51 -7.82
C GLN A 152 14.04 3.35 -8.02
N LEU A 153 13.18 3.41 -7.01
CA LEU A 153 11.99 4.26 -7.04
C LEU A 153 12.33 5.75 -7.02
N LEU A 154 13.36 6.16 -6.24
CA LEU A 154 13.88 7.53 -6.27
C LEU A 154 14.45 7.86 -7.65
N ASP A 155 15.27 6.98 -8.23
CA ASP A 155 15.84 7.14 -9.57
C ASP A 155 14.75 7.19 -10.66
N ALA A 156 13.63 6.50 -10.48
CA ALA A 156 12.45 6.58 -11.34
C ALA A 156 11.61 7.87 -11.12
N GLY A 157 12.01 8.75 -10.20
CA GLY A 157 11.37 10.04 -9.96
C GLY A 157 10.26 10.06 -8.90
N ALA A 158 10.11 8.99 -8.11
CA ALA A 158 9.22 9.02 -6.96
C ALA A 158 9.79 9.93 -5.87
N SER A 159 9.01 10.90 -5.41
CA SER A 159 9.39 11.86 -4.37
C SER A 159 8.64 11.68 -3.05
N SER A 160 7.60 10.84 -3.03
CA SER A 160 6.80 10.54 -1.84
C SER A 160 6.51 9.03 -1.76
N PHE A 161 6.66 8.47 -0.56
CA PHE A 161 6.50 7.03 -0.30
C PHE A 161 5.35 6.79 0.67
N LYS A 162 4.36 6.01 0.23
CA LYS A 162 3.14 5.75 0.98
C LYS A 162 3.11 4.35 1.55
N ILE A 163 2.95 4.26 2.87
CA ILE A 163 2.74 3.01 3.60
C ILE A 163 1.24 2.83 3.82
N GLU A 164 0.68 1.71 3.36
CA GLU A 164 -0.71 1.33 3.64
C GLU A 164 -0.80 0.65 5.01
N GLY A 165 -1.75 1.04 5.83
CA GLY A 165 -1.85 0.47 7.18
C GLY A 165 -2.98 1.03 8.04
N ARG A 166 -4.04 1.58 7.45
CA ARG A 166 -5.15 2.25 8.15
C ARG A 166 -5.75 1.45 9.32
N LEU A 167 -5.87 0.13 9.19
CA LEU A 167 -6.45 -0.75 10.21
C LEU A 167 -5.38 -1.57 10.96
N LYS A 168 -4.14 -1.10 10.95
CA LYS A 168 -3.03 -1.75 11.64
C LYS A 168 -2.81 -1.13 13.02
N ASP A 169 -2.23 -1.92 13.93
CA ASP A 169 -1.89 -1.48 15.27
C ASP A 169 -0.68 -0.55 15.30
N VAL A 170 -0.42 0.03 16.47
CA VAL A 170 0.69 0.97 16.68
C VAL A 170 2.05 0.29 16.47
N SER A 171 2.18 -0.99 16.81
CA SER A 171 3.44 -1.74 16.66
C SER A 171 3.78 -1.90 15.19
N TYR A 172 2.80 -2.23 14.34
CA TYR A 172 2.97 -2.26 12.89
C TYR A 172 3.44 -0.91 12.35
N VAL A 173 2.75 0.17 12.73
CA VAL A 173 3.08 1.52 12.24
C VAL A 173 4.50 1.90 12.63
N LYS A 174 4.87 1.72 13.90
CA LYS A 174 6.23 2.02 14.40
C LYS A 174 7.29 1.20 13.67
N ASN A 175 7.09 -0.12 13.56
CA ASN A 175 8.06 -1.03 12.98
C ASN A 175 8.27 -0.76 11.49
N VAL A 176 7.20 -0.64 10.71
CA VAL A 176 7.28 -0.39 9.26
C VAL A 176 7.87 0.99 8.98
N THR A 177 7.38 2.04 9.66
CA THR A 177 7.90 3.40 9.45
C THR A 177 9.38 3.51 9.80
N ALA A 178 9.81 2.87 10.91
CA ALA A 178 11.21 2.84 11.32
C ALA A 178 12.08 2.13 10.25
N ALA A 179 11.64 1.00 9.71
CA ALA A 179 12.37 0.28 8.66
C ALA A 179 12.60 1.14 7.41
N TYR A 180 11.53 1.76 6.92
CA TYR A 180 11.62 2.63 5.74
C TYR A 180 12.44 3.88 6.01
N ARG A 181 12.31 4.49 7.21
CA ARG A 181 13.11 5.66 7.58
C ARG A 181 14.60 5.34 7.61
N GLN A 182 15.01 4.24 8.25
CA GLN A 182 16.42 3.84 8.31
C GLN A 182 17.00 3.57 6.92
N LYS A 183 16.24 2.91 6.04
CA LYS A 183 16.69 2.64 4.67
C LYS A 183 16.84 3.93 3.85
N LEU A 184 15.89 4.86 3.94
CA LEU A 184 15.99 6.16 3.27
C LEU A 184 17.16 7.00 3.80
N ASP A 185 17.39 7.02 5.12
CA ASP A 185 18.53 7.72 5.71
C ASP A 185 19.86 7.15 5.23
N ALA A 186 19.96 5.81 5.08
CA ALA A 186 21.14 5.17 4.52
C ALA A 186 21.37 5.51 3.03
N ILE A 187 20.29 5.68 2.26
CA ILE A 187 20.38 6.14 0.86
C ILE A 187 20.86 7.59 0.84
N PHE A 188 20.27 8.47 1.61
CA PHE A 188 20.64 9.89 1.64
C PHE A 188 22.07 10.14 2.10
N ALA A 189 22.60 9.28 2.98
CA ALA A 189 24.00 9.37 3.43
C ALA A 189 25.01 9.12 2.29
N ARG A 190 24.64 8.36 1.24
CA ARG A 190 25.52 8.03 0.10
C ARG A 190 25.12 8.70 -1.22
N ARG A 191 23.92 9.26 -1.30
CA ARG A 191 23.32 9.89 -2.49
C ARG A 191 22.93 11.34 -2.15
N PRO A 192 23.89 12.30 -2.15
CA PRO A 192 23.67 13.68 -1.72
C PRO A 192 22.74 14.49 -2.64
N GLU A 193 22.44 13.99 -3.84
CA GLU A 193 21.45 14.57 -4.75
C GLU A 193 20.01 14.42 -4.22
N TYR A 194 19.77 13.47 -3.33
CA TYR A 194 18.49 13.30 -2.64
C TYR A 194 18.54 13.96 -1.28
N VAL A 195 17.55 14.79 -1.01
CA VAL A 195 17.41 15.49 0.27
C VAL A 195 16.10 15.14 0.95
N ARG A 196 16.13 15.14 2.26
CA ARG A 196 14.97 14.90 3.09
C ARG A 196 14.04 16.11 3.07
N ALA A 197 12.76 15.93 2.72
CA ALA A 197 11.77 17.01 2.74
C ALA A 197 11.28 17.33 4.16
N SER A 198 11.29 16.34 5.07
CA SER A 198 10.87 16.54 6.46
C SER A 198 12.01 17.02 7.36
N SER A 199 11.68 17.81 8.38
CA SER A 199 12.62 18.26 9.42
C SER A 199 12.72 17.23 10.57
N GLY A 200 13.73 17.43 11.43
CA GLY A 200 13.93 16.61 12.64
C GLY A 200 14.71 15.32 12.40
N THR A 201 15.00 14.61 13.47
CA THR A 201 15.72 13.33 13.51
C THR A 201 14.83 12.25 14.14
N CYS A 202 15.03 11.01 13.69
CA CYS A 202 14.35 9.86 14.29
C CYS A 202 15.36 9.00 15.04
N ASN A 203 15.15 8.79 16.33
CA ASN A 203 15.91 7.85 17.15
C ASN A 203 15.07 6.61 17.42
N PHE A 204 15.68 5.44 17.26
CA PHE A 204 14.99 4.17 17.43
C PHE A 204 15.69 3.37 18.53
N GLU A 205 14.93 2.91 19.53
CA GLU A 205 15.40 2.03 20.61
C GLU A 205 15.26 0.54 20.26
N PHE A 206 14.83 0.23 19.03
CA PHE A 206 14.61 -1.12 18.55
C PHE A 206 15.11 -1.28 17.11
N LYS A 207 15.42 -2.51 16.73
CA LYS A 207 15.72 -2.87 15.34
C LYS A 207 14.43 -3.29 14.63
N PRO A 208 14.00 -2.57 13.60
CA PRO A 208 12.79 -2.91 12.87
C PRO A 208 12.95 -4.25 12.13
N GLN A 209 11.88 -5.05 12.12
CA GLN A 209 11.79 -6.36 11.46
C GLN A 209 10.46 -6.47 10.75
N LEU A 210 10.45 -6.29 9.43
CA LEU A 210 9.21 -6.27 8.63
C LEU A 210 8.48 -7.61 8.67
N ASP A 211 9.22 -8.73 8.71
CA ASP A 211 8.66 -10.09 8.74
C ASP A 211 7.85 -10.39 10.00
N LYS A 212 8.13 -9.68 11.10
CA LYS A 212 7.36 -9.78 12.36
C LYS A 212 6.10 -8.92 12.38
N SER A 213 5.91 -8.07 11.39
CA SER A 213 4.68 -7.30 11.23
C SER A 213 3.64 -8.08 10.45
N PHE A 214 2.39 -7.62 10.48
CA PHE A 214 1.32 -8.24 9.71
C PHE A 214 1.68 -8.34 8.23
N SER A 215 1.70 -9.56 7.69
CA SER A 215 1.95 -9.83 6.29
C SER A 215 1.28 -11.14 5.85
N ARG A 216 0.75 -11.17 4.62
CA ARG A 216 0.26 -12.38 3.92
C ARG A 216 1.35 -13.02 3.05
N GLY A 217 2.60 -12.79 3.39
CA GLY A 217 3.76 -12.93 2.51
C GLY A 217 3.98 -11.65 1.72
N PHE A 218 5.21 -11.41 1.28
CA PHE A 218 5.57 -10.20 0.56
C PHE A 218 5.70 -10.42 -0.95
N THR A 219 5.45 -9.35 -1.70
CA THR A 219 5.62 -9.27 -3.15
C THR A 219 6.08 -7.88 -3.57
N HIS A 220 6.83 -7.79 -4.65
CA HIS A 220 7.12 -6.52 -5.35
C HIS A 220 5.98 -6.13 -6.31
N TYR A 221 4.95 -6.95 -6.38
CA TYR A 221 3.82 -6.82 -7.29
C TYR A 221 4.29 -6.74 -8.75
N PHE A 222 4.01 -5.66 -9.47
CA PHE A 222 4.39 -5.51 -10.87
C PHE A 222 5.58 -4.56 -11.08
N LEU A 223 6.32 -4.22 -10.05
CA LEU A 223 7.42 -3.25 -10.14
C LEU A 223 8.49 -3.63 -11.19
N HIS A 224 8.81 -4.91 -11.28
CA HIS A 224 9.76 -5.46 -12.25
C HIS A 224 9.09 -6.17 -13.44
N GLY A 225 7.79 -5.96 -13.62
CA GLY A 225 6.97 -6.62 -14.63
C GLY A 225 5.91 -7.53 -14.04
N ARG A 226 5.15 -8.22 -14.92
CA ARG A 226 4.05 -9.10 -14.49
C ARG A 226 4.60 -10.33 -13.76
N ASP A 227 4.15 -10.53 -12.52
CA ASP A 227 4.46 -11.67 -11.69
C ASP A 227 3.18 -12.49 -11.42
N LYS A 228 3.31 -13.83 -11.37
CA LYS A 228 2.22 -14.76 -11.04
C LYS A 228 2.20 -15.13 -9.56
N GLU A 229 3.30 -14.93 -8.85
CA GLU A 229 3.48 -15.30 -7.43
C GLU A 229 3.00 -14.22 -6.45
N ILE A 230 1.99 -13.44 -6.88
CA ILE A 230 1.45 -12.32 -6.10
C ILE A 230 0.31 -12.73 -5.15
N PHE A 231 -0.16 -13.97 -5.20
CA PHE A 231 -1.35 -14.42 -4.46
C PHE A 231 -1.00 -15.12 -3.15
N SER A 232 -1.90 -15.00 -2.17
CA SER A 232 -1.92 -15.72 -0.89
C SER A 232 -3.20 -16.54 -0.81
N PHE A 233 -3.17 -17.76 -1.36
CA PHE A 233 -4.38 -18.60 -1.52
C PHE A 233 -4.82 -19.30 -0.24
N ASP A 234 -3.91 -19.53 0.70
CA ASP A 234 -4.16 -20.37 1.87
C ASP A 234 -4.73 -19.59 3.05
N THR A 235 -4.40 -18.31 3.17
CA THR A 235 -4.89 -17.48 4.25
C THR A 235 -5.01 -16.01 3.87
N PRO A 236 -6.07 -15.32 4.33
CA PRO A 236 -6.18 -13.86 4.24
C PRO A 236 -5.58 -13.17 5.48
N LYS A 237 -5.08 -13.95 6.45
CA LYS A 237 -4.51 -13.48 7.72
C LYS A 237 -2.99 -13.31 7.62
N SER A 238 -2.38 -12.78 8.66
CA SER A 238 -0.93 -12.73 8.79
C SER A 238 -0.34 -14.15 8.84
N LEU A 239 0.74 -14.36 8.09
CA LEU A 239 1.52 -15.61 8.16
C LEU A 239 2.41 -15.65 9.41
N GLY A 240 2.87 -14.49 9.90
CA GLY A 240 3.87 -14.42 10.95
C GLY A 240 5.22 -14.95 10.50
N GLU A 241 6.10 -15.18 11.45
CA GLU A 241 7.41 -15.79 11.24
C GLU A 241 7.32 -17.32 11.46
N GLU A 242 7.87 -18.11 10.55
CA GLU A 242 7.93 -19.56 10.72
C GLU A 242 8.91 -19.92 11.85
N MET A 243 8.41 -20.56 12.90
CA MET A 243 9.16 -20.94 14.10
C MET A 243 9.61 -22.39 14.07
N GLY A 244 8.92 -23.25 13.32
CA GLY A 244 9.22 -24.67 13.21
C GLY A 244 7.99 -25.53 13.00
N THR A 245 8.16 -26.86 13.13
CA THR A 245 7.10 -27.85 12.93
C THR A 245 6.67 -28.44 14.27
N VAL A 246 5.38 -28.54 14.49
CA VAL A 246 4.82 -29.23 15.69
C VAL A 246 5.16 -30.72 15.60
N LYS A 247 5.91 -31.24 16.56
CA LYS A 247 6.26 -32.65 16.70
C LYS A 247 5.21 -33.42 17.48
N GLU A 248 4.70 -32.83 18.54
CA GLU A 248 3.82 -33.50 19.48
C GLU A 248 2.87 -32.51 20.15
N ILE A 249 1.67 -33.01 20.48
CA ILE A 249 0.67 -32.29 21.28
C ILE A 249 0.31 -33.18 22.47
N ARG A 250 0.52 -32.68 23.69
CA ARG A 250 0.12 -33.36 24.94
C ARG A 250 -0.72 -32.42 25.78
N GLY A 251 -2.03 -32.66 25.80
CA GLY A 251 -2.99 -31.78 26.48
C GLY A 251 -2.87 -30.33 25.97
N ASN A 252 -2.49 -29.41 26.82
CA ASN A 252 -2.29 -28.00 26.51
C ASN A 252 -0.86 -27.63 26.09
N TYR A 253 0.02 -28.60 25.91
CA TYR A 253 1.42 -28.37 25.57
C TYR A 253 1.71 -28.78 24.13
N LEU A 254 2.50 -27.94 23.45
CA LEU A 254 3.00 -28.20 22.10
C LEU A 254 4.53 -28.37 22.17
N THR A 255 5.05 -29.44 21.56
CA THR A 255 6.47 -29.57 21.30
C THR A 255 6.76 -29.19 19.86
N VAL A 256 7.56 -28.15 19.67
CA VAL A 256 7.93 -27.62 18.35
C VAL A 256 9.38 -27.95 18.05
N ALA A 257 9.64 -28.51 16.87
CA ALA A 257 10.98 -28.66 16.34
C ALA A 257 11.31 -27.41 15.52
N GLY A 258 12.23 -26.60 15.99
CA GLY A 258 12.68 -25.38 15.34
C GLY A 258 14.02 -24.91 15.93
N LEU A 259 14.63 -23.95 15.24
CA LEU A 259 15.91 -23.35 15.66
C LEU A 259 15.71 -22.00 16.38
N LYS A 260 14.46 -21.54 16.51
CA LYS A 260 14.10 -20.23 17.09
C LYS A 260 13.53 -20.42 18.50
N SER A 261 13.75 -19.42 19.35
CA SER A 261 13.16 -19.36 20.68
C SER A 261 11.84 -18.62 20.66
N PHE A 262 10.90 -19.05 21.50
CA PHE A 262 9.64 -18.36 21.74
C PHE A 262 9.77 -17.43 22.93
N ASN A 263 9.07 -16.30 22.88
CA ASN A 263 8.90 -15.40 24.00
C ASN A 263 7.41 -15.34 24.40
N ASN A 264 7.14 -14.90 25.63
CA ASN A 264 5.77 -14.70 26.06
C ASN A 264 5.12 -13.58 25.21
N GLY A 265 4.02 -13.92 24.53
CA GLY A 265 3.28 -13.01 23.67
C GLY A 265 3.56 -13.17 22.17
N ASP A 266 4.42 -14.11 21.79
CA ASP A 266 4.64 -14.48 20.37
C ASP A 266 3.42 -15.20 19.75
#